data_19fc90ba23bedd64e83481415e4ebb6d
#
_entry.id   19fc90ba23bedd64e83481415e4ebb6d
#
_cell.length_a   1.000
_cell.length_b   1.000
_cell.length_c   1.000
_cell.angle_alpha   90.00
_cell.angle_beta   90.00
_cell.angle_gamma   90.00
#
_symmetry.space_group_name_H-M   'P 1'
#
loop_
_entity.id
_entity.type
_entity.pdbx_description
1 polymer ?
#
loop_
_entity_poly.entity_id
_entity_poly.type
_entity_poly.pdbx_seq_one_letter_code
_entity_poly.pdbx_strand_id
1 'polypeptide(L)'
;MTVDGLTAAVAALPDPSMPDTDLPRTAIVLFNLGGPDGMDAVGPFLKNLFTDPAILRVPFFIRPFLARWIARARRAPARANYALMGGKSPLLELTERQAKALAARFSDPVRVFIAMRYWHPFSTETARAVAAWKPDRVLLLPLYPQFSTTTTASSLAAWREAAARAGLAAEVTTLCCWSDDPGYIAATAALVRRAIAAARARLAPGTPLRLLFSAHGLPEVIVKGGDPYQAQVEASARAIAAALDEPDLDWRVCYQSRATPQKWLEPSTEAEIARAGEEGVALVVAPIAFVSDHSETLVELDIEYAEVAKKHGVPGYFRVPAQNDDPGFIAALAALAQAALARGPGLCSHQGGRLCAAHHRGCPFGDRS
;
A
#
# COMPACT_ATOMS: atom_id res chain seq x y z
N MET A 1 -17.84 -36.40 -9.17
CA MET A 1 -17.85 -35.40 -8.10
C MET A 1 -17.53 -34.07 -8.77
N THR A 2 -18.56 -33.26 -8.86
CA THR A 2 -18.71 -32.08 -9.73
C THR A 2 -17.87 -30.91 -9.23
N VAL A 3 -17.25 -30.24 -10.19
CA VAL A 3 -16.38 -29.05 -10.04
C VAL A 3 -17.26 -27.79 -10.02
N ASP A 4 -18.11 -27.66 -8.99
CA ASP A 4 -18.98 -26.50 -8.80
C ASP A 4 -18.67 -25.87 -7.42
N GLY A 5 -17.80 -24.87 -7.41
CA GLY A 5 -17.46 -24.16 -6.17
C GLY A 5 -16.45 -23.01 -6.29
N LEU A 6 -16.04 -22.59 -7.48
CA LEU A 6 -15.00 -21.56 -7.68
C LEU A 6 -15.47 -20.33 -8.48
N THR A 7 -16.72 -19.93 -8.30
CA THR A 7 -17.27 -18.74 -9.00
C THR A 7 -17.96 -17.77 -8.06
N ALA A 8 -17.23 -17.24 -7.07
CA ALA A 8 -17.79 -16.20 -6.22
C ALA A 8 -16.75 -15.16 -5.79
N ALA A 9 -16.11 -14.50 -6.73
CA ALA A 9 -15.43 -13.21 -6.51
C ALA A 9 -15.21 -12.46 -7.83
N VAL A 10 -16.12 -12.60 -8.78
CA VAL A 10 -16.20 -11.67 -9.92
C VAL A 10 -17.16 -10.56 -9.48
N ALA A 11 -16.61 -9.36 -9.27
CA ALA A 11 -17.39 -8.15 -9.04
C ALA A 11 -18.64 -8.14 -9.92
N ALA A 12 -19.78 -7.83 -9.32
CA ALA A 12 -21.11 -7.85 -9.92
C ALA A 12 -21.11 -7.50 -11.41
N LEU A 13 -21.67 -8.39 -12.23
CA LEU A 13 -21.92 -8.15 -13.65
C LEU A 13 -22.69 -6.84 -13.82
N PRO A 14 -22.43 -6.07 -14.89
CA PRO A 14 -23.09 -4.80 -15.11
C PRO A 14 -24.60 -4.98 -15.19
N ASP A 15 -25.33 -4.14 -14.46
CA ASP A 15 -26.73 -3.92 -14.70
C ASP A 15 -26.88 -3.34 -16.12
N PRO A 16 -27.55 -4.03 -17.06
CA PRO A 16 -27.75 -3.54 -18.42
C PRO A 16 -28.68 -2.32 -18.52
N SER A 17 -29.23 -1.85 -17.39
CA SER A 17 -30.20 -0.74 -17.34
C SER A 17 -29.57 0.63 -17.07
N MET A 18 -28.25 0.79 -17.13
CA MET A 18 -27.65 2.12 -17.04
C MET A 18 -28.02 2.95 -18.27
N PRO A 19 -28.56 4.18 -18.10
CA PRO A 19 -28.88 5.03 -19.21
C PRO A 19 -27.64 5.28 -20.07
N ASP A 20 -27.85 5.29 -21.38
CA ASP A 20 -26.83 5.67 -22.38
C ASP A 20 -26.61 7.20 -22.19
N THR A 21 -25.69 7.53 -21.27
CA THR A 21 -25.31 8.91 -21.02
C THR A 21 -24.15 9.22 -21.97
N ASP A 22 -24.23 10.36 -22.68
CA ASP A 22 -23.14 10.92 -23.52
C ASP A 22 -21.84 11.20 -22.72
N LEU A 23 -21.82 10.87 -21.43
CA LEU A 23 -20.69 11.06 -20.54
C LEU A 23 -19.67 9.93 -20.71
N PRO A 24 -18.36 10.25 -20.78
CA PRO A 24 -17.32 9.26 -20.99
C PRO A 24 -17.25 8.28 -19.80
N ARG A 25 -17.30 6.98 -20.10
CA ARG A 25 -17.13 5.91 -19.12
C ARG A 25 -15.70 5.91 -18.59
N THR A 26 -15.54 6.04 -17.31
CA THR A 26 -14.23 6.12 -16.66
C THR A 26 -14.00 4.91 -15.75
N ALA A 27 -13.00 4.09 -16.06
CA ALA A 27 -12.53 3.02 -15.18
C ALA A 27 -11.44 3.56 -14.25
N ILE A 28 -11.57 3.39 -12.94
CA ILE A 28 -10.50 3.62 -11.98
C ILE A 28 -9.97 2.24 -11.55
N VAL A 29 -8.68 1.99 -11.73
CA VAL A 29 -8.03 0.74 -11.33
C VAL A 29 -7.19 1.00 -10.09
N LEU A 30 -7.62 0.46 -8.96
CA LEU A 30 -6.88 0.48 -7.70
C LEU A 30 -5.87 -0.65 -7.68
N PHE A 31 -4.59 -0.33 -7.47
CA PHE A 31 -3.54 -1.34 -7.29
C PHE A 31 -3.24 -1.54 -5.82
N ASN A 32 -3.16 -2.81 -5.41
CA ASN A 32 -2.69 -3.18 -4.09
C ASN A 32 -1.84 -4.47 -4.17
N LEU A 33 -1.17 -4.80 -3.07
CA LEU A 33 -0.25 -5.93 -2.98
C LEU A 33 -0.96 -7.27 -3.20
N GLY A 34 -2.14 -7.42 -2.60
CA GLY A 34 -2.84 -8.68 -2.48
C GLY A 34 -2.37 -9.49 -1.27
N GLY A 35 -3.14 -10.48 -0.92
CA GLY A 35 -2.84 -11.39 0.17
C GLY A 35 -3.66 -12.67 0.04
N PRO A 36 -3.23 -13.77 0.69
CA PRO A 36 -3.92 -15.05 0.57
C PRO A 36 -5.34 -14.97 1.16
N ASP A 37 -6.30 -15.49 0.44
CA ASP A 37 -7.71 -15.59 0.80
C ASP A 37 -8.06 -16.83 1.62
N GLY A 38 -7.05 -17.63 1.95
CA GLY A 38 -7.16 -18.81 2.79
C GLY A 38 -5.80 -19.43 3.06
N MET A 39 -5.78 -20.39 4.00
CA MET A 39 -4.54 -21.03 4.45
C MET A 39 -3.81 -21.79 3.33
N ASP A 40 -4.52 -22.33 2.34
CA ASP A 40 -3.92 -23.06 1.23
C ASP A 40 -3.35 -22.10 0.16
N ALA A 41 -3.84 -20.87 0.11
CA ALA A 41 -3.35 -19.81 -0.75
C ALA A 41 -1.98 -19.24 -0.31
N VAL A 42 -1.56 -19.43 0.96
CA VAL A 42 -0.31 -18.85 1.49
C VAL A 42 0.92 -19.28 0.69
N GLY A 43 1.04 -20.56 0.35
CA GLY A 43 2.18 -21.05 -0.44
C GLY A 43 2.23 -20.47 -1.86
N PRO A 44 1.13 -20.55 -2.63
CA PRO A 44 1.01 -19.91 -3.94
C PRO A 44 1.26 -18.40 -3.92
N PHE A 45 0.70 -17.67 -2.95
CA PHE A 45 0.93 -16.23 -2.77
C PHE A 45 2.43 -15.91 -2.58
N LEU A 46 3.12 -16.60 -1.67
CA LEU A 46 4.55 -16.42 -1.46
C LEU A 46 5.36 -16.73 -2.72
N LYS A 47 4.98 -17.76 -3.47
CA LYS A 47 5.64 -18.07 -4.75
C LYS A 47 5.48 -16.93 -5.76
N ASN A 48 4.27 -16.35 -5.89
CA ASN A 48 4.03 -15.23 -6.78
C ASN A 48 4.89 -14.01 -6.37
N LEU A 49 4.92 -13.69 -5.07
CA LEU A 49 5.72 -12.60 -4.51
C LEU A 49 7.21 -12.77 -4.85
N PHE A 50 7.79 -13.93 -4.58
CA PHE A 50 9.23 -14.16 -4.82
C PHE A 50 9.58 -14.44 -6.29
N THR A 51 8.60 -14.65 -7.15
CA THR A 51 8.85 -14.78 -8.60
C THR A 51 9.01 -13.40 -9.27
N ASP A 52 8.56 -12.31 -8.61
CA ASP A 52 8.69 -10.96 -9.13
C ASP A 52 10.17 -10.53 -9.21
N PRO A 53 10.67 -10.11 -10.40
CA PRO A 53 12.01 -9.56 -10.55
C PRO A 53 12.26 -8.29 -9.73
N ALA A 54 11.22 -7.55 -9.39
CA ALA A 54 11.32 -6.36 -8.55
C ALA A 54 11.66 -6.72 -7.09
N ILE A 55 11.21 -7.89 -6.62
CA ILE A 55 11.45 -8.40 -5.26
C ILE A 55 12.72 -9.25 -5.20
N LEU A 56 12.86 -10.22 -6.12
CA LEU A 56 13.99 -11.13 -6.17
C LEU A 56 14.87 -10.84 -7.40
N ARG A 57 15.87 -9.98 -7.20
CA ARG A 57 16.79 -9.49 -8.25
C ARG A 57 17.90 -10.50 -8.52
N VAL A 58 17.53 -11.63 -9.13
CA VAL A 58 18.46 -12.67 -9.58
C VAL A 58 18.22 -12.99 -11.05
N PRO A 59 19.16 -13.63 -11.77
CA PRO A 59 18.98 -14.02 -13.15
C PRO A 59 17.67 -14.78 -13.39
N PHE A 60 17.00 -14.51 -14.51
CA PHE A 60 15.66 -15.01 -14.81
C PHE A 60 15.55 -16.54 -14.74
N PHE A 61 16.61 -17.27 -15.12
CA PHE A 61 16.64 -18.73 -15.13
C PHE A 61 16.81 -19.33 -13.72
N ILE A 62 17.37 -18.62 -12.75
CA ILE A 62 17.51 -19.07 -11.35
C ILE A 62 16.28 -18.72 -10.53
N ARG A 63 15.63 -17.57 -10.85
CA ARG A 63 14.53 -17.00 -10.06
C ARG A 63 13.38 -17.97 -9.75
N PRO A 64 12.85 -18.77 -10.70
CA PRO A 64 11.74 -19.68 -10.42
C PRO A 64 12.08 -20.75 -9.36
N PHE A 65 13.31 -21.26 -9.39
CA PHE A 65 13.78 -22.27 -8.43
C PHE A 65 13.98 -21.67 -7.04
N LEU A 66 14.66 -20.51 -6.98
CA LEU A 66 14.91 -19.81 -5.72
C LEU A 66 13.61 -19.30 -5.09
N ALA A 67 12.70 -18.74 -5.88
CA ALA A 67 11.38 -18.32 -5.42
C ALA A 67 10.59 -19.48 -4.81
N ARG A 68 10.62 -20.64 -5.44
CA ARG A 68 9.95 -21.85 -4.92
C ARG A 68 10.58 -22.34 -3.61
N TRP A 69 11.89 -22.31 -3.52
CA TRP A 69 12.61 -22.70 -2.30
C TRP A 69 12.31 -21.74 -1.14
N ILE A 70 12.39 -20.41 -1.38
CA ILE A 70 12.06 -19.38 -0.38
C ILE A 70 10.60 -19.47 0.06
N ALA A 71 9.68 -19.61 -0.89
CA ALA A 71 8.25 -19.75 -0.59
C ALA A 71 7.98 -20.98 0.29
N ARG A 72 8.65 -22.11 0.02
CA ARG A 72 8.54 -23.33 0.84
C ARG A 72 9.09 -23.11 2.26
N ALA A 73 10.27 -22.49 2.39
CA ALA A 73 10.89 -22.21 3.68
C ALA A 73 10.06 -21.25 4.54
N ARG A 74 9.43 -20.24 3.91
CA ARG A 74 8.62 -19.24 4.60
C ARG A 74 7.17 -19.63 4.79
N ARG A 75 6.71 -20.75 4.23
CA ARG A 75 5.30 -21.15 4.27
C ARG A 75 4.78 -21.35 5.69
N ALA A 76 5.53 -22.04 6.54
CA ALA A 76 5.07 -22.35 7.90
C ALA A 76 4.96 -21.09 8.78
N PRO A 77 5.99 -20.21 8.87
CA PRO A 77 5.85 -18.94 9.60
C PRO A 77 4.71 -18.06 9.05
N ALA A 78 4.59 -17.93 7.72
CA ALA A 78 3.53 -17.13 7.13
C ALA A 78 2.13 -17.70 7.48
N ARG A 79 1.94 -19.03 7.43
CA ARG A 79 0.67 -19.65 7.87
C ARG A 79 0.36 -19.36 9.33
N ALA A 80 1.36 -19.35 10.21
CA ALA A 80 1.16 -18.99 11.61
C ALA A 80 0.67 -17.53 11.73
N ASN A 81 1.28 -16.60 11.00
CA ASN A 81 0.86 -15.20 11.01
C ASN A 81 -0.57 -15.03 10.46
N TYR A 82 -0.91 -15.69 9.33
CA TYR A 82 -2.28 -15.63 8.81
C TYR A 82 -3.31 -16.31 9.74
N ALA A 83 -2.93 -17.33 10.49
CA ALA A 83 -3.81 -17.94 11.48
C ALA A 83 -4.22 -16.95 12.58
N LEU A 84 -3.33 -16.05 13.00
CA LEU A 84 -3.63 -14.97 13.95
C LEU A 84 -4.67 -13.97 13.44
N MET A 85 -4.85 -13.89 12.12
CA MET A 85 -5.83 -13.01 11.44
C MET A 85 -7.10 -13.76 10.99
N GLY A 86 -7.34 -14.96 11.48
CA GLY A 86 -8.51 -15.76 11.08
C GLY A 86 -8.32 -16.57 9.80
N GLY A 87 -7.06 -16.83 9.40
CA GLY A 87 -6.70 -17.75 8.30
C GLY A 87 -6.62 -17.13 6.91
N LYS A 88 -6.85 -15.83 6.75
CA LYS A 88 -6.78 -15.09 5.48
C LYS A 88 -6.29 -13.66 5.67
N SER A 89 -5.90 -13.00 4.58
CA SER A 89 -5.61 -11.56 4.57
C SER A 89 -6.91 -10.76 4.47
N PRO A 90 -7.10 -9.68 5.26
CA PRO A 90 -8.24 -8.78 5.11
C PRO A 90 -8.08 -7.80 3.93
N LEU A 91 -6.93 -7.78 3.27
CA LEU A 91 -6.55 -6.74 2.33
C LEU A 91 -7.50 -6.60 1.14
N LEU A 92 -8.02 -7.70 0.60
CA LEU A 92 -9.00 -7.63 -0.50
C LEU A 92 -10.30 -7.01 -0.03
N GLU A 93 -10.86 -7.47 1.09
CA GLU A 93 -12.12 -6.95 1.64
C GLU A 93 -12.02 -5.45 1.98
N LEU A 94 -10.89 -5.02 2.53
CA LEU A 94 -10.62 -3.61 2.81
C LEU A 94 -10.51 -2.79 1.52
N THR A 95 -9.85 -3.33 0.50
CA THR A 95 -9.73 -2.67 -0.81
C THR A 95 -11.09 -2.60 -1.53
N GLU A 96 -11.95 -3.61 -1.39
CA GLU A 96 -13.32 -3.61 -1.92
C GLU A 96 -14.18 -2.52 -1.24
N ARG A 97 -14.05 -2.34 0.09
CA ARG A 97 -14.70 -1.22 0.80
C ARG A 97 -14.20 0.13 0.30
N GLN A 98 -12.89 0.30 0.12
CA GLN A 98 -12.32 1.51 -0.47
C GLN A 98 -12.85 1.75 -1.88
N ALA A 99 -12.88 0.73 -2.74
CA ALA A 99 -13.38 0.82 -4.11
C ALA A 99 -14.85 1.25 -4.15
N LYS A 100 -15.69 0.63 -3.32
CA LYS A 100 -17.12 0.96 -3.19
C LYS A 100 -17.33 2.39 -2.69
N ALA A 101 -16.60 2.78 -1.64
CA ALA A 101 -16.71 4.12 -1.06
C ALA A 101 -16.18 5.20 -2.03
N LEU A 102 -15.11 4.89 -2.79
CA LEU A 102 -14.58 5.78 -3.83
C LEU A 102 -15.57 5.94 -4.98
N ALA A 103 -16.14 4.84 -5.50
CA ALA A 103 -17.13 4.89 -6.58
C ALA A 103 -18.32 5.79 -6.23
N ALA A 104 -18.79 5.75 -4.98
CA ALA A 104 -19.90 6.58 -4.49
C ALA A 104 -19.58 8.09 -4.45
N ARG A 105 -18.36 8.52 -4.71
CA ARG A 105 -17.94 9.93 -4.78
C ARG A 105 -18.05 10.54 -6.19
N PHE A 106 -18.47 9.76 -7.16
CA PHE A 106 -18.61 10.20 -8.56
C PHE A 106 -20.07 10.14 -8.97
N SER A 107 -20.52 11.17 -9.68
CA SER A 107 -21.85 11.23 -10.29
C SER A 107 -21.89 10.69 -11.73
N ASP A 108 -20.72 10.63 -12.38
CA ASP A 108 -20.56 10.15 -13.75
C ASP A 108 -20.48 8.62 -13.82
N PRO A 109 -20.56 8.00 -15.01
CA PRO A 109 -20.40 6.56 -15.17
C PRO A 109 -18.97 6.12 -14.85
N VAL A 110 -18.63 6.14 -13.56
CA VAL A 110 -17.36 5.68 -13.02
C VAL A 110 -17.50 4.28 -12.44
N ARG A 111 -16.60 3.38 -12.84
CA ARG A 111 -16.48 2.06 -12.23
C ARG A 111 -15.08 1.86 -11.66
N VAL A 112 -15.02 1.42 -10.40
CA VAL A 112 -13.75 1.14 -9.73
C VAL A 112 -13.46 -0.35 -9.80
N PHE A 113 -12.27 -0.69 -10.27
CA PHE A 113 -11.74 -2.05 -10.39
C PHE A 113 -10.55 -2.22 -9.48
N ILE A 114 -10.26 -3.44 -9.07
CA ILE A 114 -9.14 -3.77 -8.20
C ILE A 114 -8.19 -4.70 -8.94
N ALA A 115 -6.90 -4.39 -8.91
CA ALA A 115 -5.83 -5.22 -9.45
C ALA A 115 -4.80 -5.50 -8.36
N MET A 116 -4.77 -6.74 -7.88
CA MET A 116 -3.79 -7.18 -6.90
C MET A 116 -2.52 -7.68 -7.60
N ARG A 117 -1.35 -7.37 -6.99
CA ARG A 117 -0.07 -7.72 -7.62
C ARG A 117 0.26 -9.20 -7.46
N TYR A 118 0.02 -9.79 -6.29
CA TYR A 118 0.50 -11.14 -5.98
C TYR A 118 -0.60 -12.15 -5.68
N TRP A 119 -1.86 -11.74 -5.66
CA TRP A 119 -3.02 -12.59 -5.49
C TRP A 119 -4.22 -12.10 -6.32
N HIS A 120 -5.34 -12.79 -6.22
CA HIS A 120 -6.57 -12.42 -6.94
C HIS A 120 -7.23 -11.15 -6.37
N PRO A 121 -7.87 -10.38 -7.23
CA PRO A 121 -7.86 -10.46 -8.69
C PRO A 121 -6.54 -9.94 -9.29
N PHE A 122 -5.88 -10.76 -10.11
CA PHE A 122 -4.65 -10.35 -10.79
C PHE A 122 -4.91 -9.28 -11.86
N SER A 123 -3.88 -8.53 -12.23
CA SER A 123 -3.96 -7.55 -13.34
C SER A 123 -4.53 -8.15 -14.63
N THR A 124 -4.30 -9.44 -14.91
CA THR A 124 -4.84 -10.13 -16.10
C THR A 124 -6.35 -10.32 -16.05
N GLU A 125 -6.90 -10.62 -14.88
CA GLU A 125 -8.34 -10.76 -14.65
C GLU A 125 -9.02 -9.40 -14.73
N THR A 126 -8.45 -8.44 -14.04
CA THR A 126 -8.97 -7.08 -13.98
C THR A 126 -8.91 -6.37 -15.32
N ALA A 127 -7.82 -6.52 -16.09
CA ALA A 127 -7.71 -5.92 -17.42
C ALA A 127 -8.76 -6.46 -18.39
N ARG A 128 -9.08 -7.76 -18.33
CA ARG A 128 -10.18 -8.35 -19.11
C ARG A 128 -11.54 -7.78 -18.71
N ALA A 129 -11.79 -7.61 -17.40
CA ALA A 129 -13.03 -7.02 -16.91
C ALA A 129 -13.17 -5.55 -17.33
N VAL A 130 -12.08 -4.78 -17.27
CA VAL A 130 -12.05 -3.39 -17.74
C VAL A 130 -12.28 -3.32 -19.24
N ALA A 131 -11.60 -4.14 -20.04
CA ALA A 131 -11.78 -4.17 -21.49
C ALA A 131 -13.22 -4.57 -21.89
N ALA A 132 -13.82 -5.54 -21.18
CA ALA A 132 -15.22 -5.94 -21.41
C ALA A 132 -16.22 -4.82 -21.09
N TRP A 133 -15.90 -3.95 -20.15
CA TRP A 133 -16.73 -2.79 -19.81
C TRP A 133 -16.57 -1.63 -20.82
N LYS A 134 -15.56 -1.67 -21.69
CA LYS A 134 -15.28 -0.69 -22.75
C LYS A 134 -15.25 0.76 -22.23
N PRO A 135 -14.36 1.12 -21.32
CA PRO A 135 -14.23 2.50 -20.88
C PRO A 135 -13.62 3.38 -21.96
N ASP A 136 -13.95 4.67 -21.95
CA ASP A 136 -13.27 5.69 -22.75
C ASP A 136 -11.96 6.12 -22.09
N ARG A 137 -11.95 6.17 -20.76
CA ARG A 137 -10.81 6.59 -19.95
C ARG A 137 -10.51 5.58 -18.84
N VAL A 138 -9.23 5.39 -18.56
CA VAL A 138 -8.75 4.55 -17.46
C VAL A 138 -7.81 5.36 -16.59
N LEU A 139 -8.10 5.46 -15.30
CA LEU A 139 -7.17 5.98 -14.30
C LEU A 139 -6.50 4.80 -13.57
N LEU A 140 -5.18 4.76 -13.60
CA LEU A 140 -4.37 3.84 -12.79
C LEU A 140 -4.00 4.53 -11.48
N LEU A 141 -4.56 4.06 -10.36
CA LEU A 141 -4.42 4.64 -9.03
C LEU A 141 -3.82 3.63 -8.04
N PRO A 142 -2.49 3.64 -7.85
CA PRO A 142 -1.86 2.80 -6.83
C PRO A 142 -2.26 3.20 -5.41
N LEU A 143 -2.64 2.23 -4.59
CA LEU A 143 -2.85 2.40 -3.15
C LEU A 143 -1.52 2.35 -2.38
N TYR A 144 -0.48 2.81 -3.01
CA TYR A 144 0.86 3.05 -2.45
C TYR A 144 1.14 4.54 -2.54
N PRO A 145 1.10 5.31 -1.43
CA PRO A 145 1.33 6.76 -1.49
C PRO A 145 2.70 7.11 -2.05
N GLN A 146 3.71 6.34 -1.63
CA GLN A 146 5.09 6.49 -2.05
C GLN A 146 5.40 5.56 -3.23
N PHE A 147 6.04 6.11 -4.25
CA PHE A 147 6.52 5.30 -5.36
C PHE A 147 7.73 4.45 -4.97
N SER A 148 7.70 3.18 -5.37
CA SER A 148 8.89 2.33 -5.40
C SER A 148 8.93 1.50 -6.68
N THR A 149 10.15 1.16 -7.10
CA THR A 149 10.40 0.19 -8.17
C THR A 149 9.89 -1.20 -7.81
N THR A 150 9.72 -1.48 -6.50
CA THR A 150 9.25 -2.78 -5.97
C THR A 150 7.73 -2.89 -5.80
N THR A 151 7.01 -1.77 -5.83
CA THR A 151 5.54 -1.71 -5.65
C THR A 151 4.84 -1.13 -6.87
N THR A 152 4.77 0.20 -6.96
CA THR A 152 4.06 0.90 -8.04
C THR A 152 4.58 0.50 -9.42
N ALA A 153 5.91 0.51 -9.62
CA ALA A 153 6.48 0.16 -10.93
C ALA A 153 6.19 -1.28 -11.32
N SER A 154 6.28 -2.23 -10.36
CA SER A 154 5.96 -3.64 -10.58
C SER A 154 4.48 -3.84 -10.94
N SER A 155 3.57 -3.18 -10.21
CA SER A 155 2.12 -3.24 -10.48
C SER A 155 1.77 -2.66 -11.86
N LEU A 156 2.34 -1.49 -12.20
CA LEU A 156 2.12 -0.86 -13.51
C LEU A 156 2.72 -1.66 -14.67
N ALA A 157 3.85 -2.36 -14.45
CA ALA A 157 4.43 -3.24 -15.48
C ALA A 157 3.51 -4.44 -15.75
N ALA A 158 3.02 -5.10 -14.70
CA ALA A 158 2.07 -6.21 -14.82
C ALA A 158 0.75 -5.76 -15.47
N TRP A 159 0.26 -4.57 -15.12
CA TRP A 159 -0.94 -4.00 -15.75
C TRP A 159 -0.76 -3.73 -17.24
N ARG A 160 0.34 -3.09 -17.65
CA ARG A 160 0.61 -2.80 -19.09
C ARG A 160 0.60 -4.05 -19.93
N GLU A 161 1.23 -5.12 -19.45
CA GLU A 161 1.24 -6.40 -20.14
C GLU A 161 -0.17 -7.02 -20.21
N ALA A 162 -0.92 -6.97 -19.10
CA ALA A 162 -2.28 -7.50 -19.03
C ALA A 162 -3.26 -6.72 -19.90
N ALA A 163 -3.19 -5.38 -19.89
CA ALA A 163 -4.04 -4.49 -20.70
C ALA A 163 -3.81 -4.70 -22.21
N ALA A 164 -2.54 -4.81 -22.62
CA ALA A 164 -2.20 -5.11 -24.02
C ALA A 164 -2.76 -6.47 -24.46
N ARG A 165 -2.64 -7.50 -23.63
CA ARG A 165 -3.21 -8.83 -23.93
C ARG A 165 -4.75 -8.84 -23.97
N ALA A 166 -5.39 -7.97 -23.16
CA ALA A 166 -6.84 -7.83 -23.16
C ALA A 166 -7.37 -6.97 -24.30
N GLY A 167 -6.51 -6.37 -25.13
CA GLY A 167 -6.90 -5.45 -26.19
C GLY A 167 -7.58 -4.18 -25.67
N LEU A 168 -7.20 -3.71 -24.47
CA LEU A 168 -7.78 -2.52 -23.88
C LEU A 168 -7.40 -1.27 -24.68
N ALA A 169 -8.41 -0.67 -25.31
CA ALA A 169 -8.30 0.57 -26.08
C ALA A 169 -9.04 1.68 -25.31
N ALA A 170 -8.31 2.48 -24.57
CA ALA A 170 -8.84 3.61 -23.80
C ALA A 170 -7.72 4.62 -23.56
N GLU A 171 -8.07 5.89 -23.28
CA GLU A 171 -7.11 6.87 -22.79
C GLU A 171 -6.68 6.51 -21.37
N VAL A 172 -5.38 6.43 -21.12
CA VAL A 172 -4.84 6.02 -19.81
C VAL A 172 -4.13 7.16 -19.11
N THR A 173 -4.63 7.52 -17.94
CA THR A 173 -3.95 8.40 -16.99
C THR A 173 -3.33 7.54 -15.88
N THR A 174 -2.06 7.77 -15.55
CA THR A 174 -1.35 7.03 -14.51
C THR A 174 -0.89 7.97 -13.41
N LEU A 175 -1.44 7.82 -12.21
CA LEU A 175 -0.94 8.50 -11.02
C LEU A 175 0.20 7.67 -10.42
N CYS A 176 1.44 8.21 -10.44
CA CYS A 176 2.59 7.43 -9.98
C CYS A 176 2.79 7.45 -8.46
N CYS A 177 2.52 8.58 -7.82
CA CYS A 177 2.76 8.82 -6.40
C CYS A 177 1.95 10.00 -5.90
N TRP A 178 1.68 9.98 -4.58
CA TRP A 178 0.91 10.99 -3.86
C TRP A 178 1.32 11.06 -2.38
N SER A 179 2.63 10.95 -2.15
CA SER A 179 3.28 10.80 -0.84
C SER A 179 3.03 11.97 0.12
N ASP A 180 2.89 13.17 -0.41
CA ASP A 180 2.67 14.42 0.33
C ASP A 180 1.41 15.16 -0.17
N ASP A 181 0.44 14.42 -0.71
CA ASP A 181 -0.88 14.98 -1.05
C ASP A 181 -1.57 15.56 0.18
N PRO A 182 -2.05 16.81 0.12
CA PRO A 182 -2.64 17.47 1.29
C PRO A 182 -3.83 16.73 1.90
N GLY A 183 -4.67 16.09 1.07
CA GLY A 183 -5.82 15.33 1.55
C GLY A 183 -5.40 14.05 2.29
N TYR A 184 -4.44 13.31 1.73
CA TYR A 184 -3.84 12.14 2.38
C TYR A 184 -3.16 12.53 3.71
N ILE A 185 -2.38 13.60 3.72
CA ILE A 185 -1.70 14.09 4.92
C ILE A 185 -2.72 14.48 5.99
N ALA A 186 -3.77 15.23 5.63
CA ALA A 186 -4.80 15.65 6.59
C ALA A 186 -5.56 14.46 7.18
N ALA A 187 -5.95 13.48 6.35
CA ALA A 187 -6.62 12.27 6.79
C ALA A 187 -5.74 11.45 7.74
N THR A 188 -4.45 11.27 7.39
CA THR A 188 -3.49 10.54 8.24
C THR A 188 -3.24 11.27 9.55
N ALA A 189 -3.02 12.58 9.51
CA ALA A 189 -2.84 13.40 10.73
C ALA A 189 -4.06 13.32 11.67
N ALA A 190 -5.27 13.25 11.13
CA ALA A 190 -6.49 13.07 11.93
C ALA A 190 -6.50 11.71 12.65
N LEU A 191 -6.07 10.63 12.01
CA LEU A 191 -5.92 9.31 12.64
C LEU A 191 -4.86 9.34 13.74
N VAL A 192 -3.70 9.94 13.47
CA VAL A 192 -2.60 10.07 14.41
C VAL A 192 -3.03 10.89 15.65
N ARG A 193 -3.71 12.03 15.46
CA ARG A 193 -4.21 12.84 16.61
C ARG A 193 -5.14 12.03 17.50
N ARG A 194 -6.08 11.25 16.92
CA ARG A 194 -6.98 10.40 17.69
C ARG A 194 -6.20 9.35 18.50
N ALA A 195 -5.19 8.73 17.90
CA ALA A 195 -4.36 7.73 18.57
C ALA A 195 -3.51 8.36 19.69
N ILE A 196 -2.90 9.53 19.48
CA ILE A 196 -2.14 10.27 20.51
C ILE A 196 -3.05 10.65 21.67
N ALA A 197 -4.25 11.18 21.41
CA ALA A 197 -5.22 11.53 22.46
C ALA A 197 -5.63 10.28 23.26
N ALA A 198 -5.91 9.17 22.60
CA ALA A 198 -6.25 7.90 23.25
C ALA A 198 -5.07 7.33 24.07
N ALA A 199 -3.83 7.48 23.59
CA ALA A 199 -2.64 7.08 24.30
C ALA A 199 -2.45 7.92 25.58
N ARG A 200 -2.50 9.25 25.47
CA ARG A 200 -2.37 10.18 26.60
C ARG A 200 -3.42 9.94 27.69
N ALA A 201 -4.64 9.58 27.31
CA ALA A 201 -5.71 9.25 28.26
C ALA A 201 -5.46 7.95 29.04
N ARG A 202 -4.58 7.07 28.58
CA ARG A 202 -4.28 5.76 29.20
C ARG A 202 -2.93 5.72 29.90
N LEU A 203 -2.06 6.69 29.63
CA LEU A 203 -0.73 6.79 30.25
C LEU A 203 -0.81 7.54 31.59
N ALA A 204 0.16 7.28 32.46
CA ALA A 204 0.34 8.07 33.68
C ALA A 204 0.63 9.53 33.29
N PRO A 205 0.13 10.52 34.09
CA PRO A 205 0.42 11.93 33.86
C PRO A 205 1.93 12.18 33.75
N GLY A 206 2.34 12.96 32.74
CA GLY A 206 3.75 13.30 32.52
C GLY A 206 4.58 12.22 31.80
N THR A 207 4.02 11.07 31.46
CA THR A 207 4.73 10.06 30.62
C THR A 207 5.11 10.67 29.29
N PRO A 208 6.40 10.72 28.91
CA PRO A 208 6.81 11.20 27.60
C PRO A 208 6.30 10.27 26.50
N LEU A 209 5.96 10.83 25.32
CA LEU A 209 5.38 10.10 24.22
C LEU A 209 6.14 10.40 22.93
N ARG A 210 6.48 9.36 22.17
CA ARG A 210 7.11 9.45 20.84
C ARG A 210 6.20 8.88 19.79
N LEU A 211 6.07 9.57 18.66
CA LEU A 211 5.42 9.08 17.44
C LEU A 211 6.47 8.41 16.55
N LEU A 212 6.28 7.14 16.23
CA LEU A 212 7.06 6.44 15.23
C LEU A 212 6.26 6.34 13.92
N PHE A 213 6.79 6.92 12.86
CA PHE A 213 6.31 6.68 11.50
C PHE A 213 6.99 5.42 10.98
N SER A 214 6.27 4.30 10.98
CA SER A 214 6.78 3.02 10.52
C SER A 214 6.44 2.80 9.05
N ALA A 215 7.45 2.54 8.23
CA ALA A 215 7.32 2.18 6.83
C ALA A 215 7.94 0.81 6.57
N HIS A 216 7.48 0.11 5.54
CA HIS A 216 8.15 -1.12 5.13
C HIS A 216 9.60 -0.82 4.74
N GLY A 217 10.55 -1.56 5.27
CA GLY A 217 11.96 -1.43 4.93
C GLY A 217 12.24 -1.83 3.48
N LEU A 218 13.28 -1.23 2.90
CA LEU A 218 13.86 -1.68 1.64
C LEU A 218 15.35 -1.96 1.81
N PRO A 219 15.92 -2.91 1.05
CA PRO A 219 17.35 -3.05 0.96
C PRO A 219 18.00 -1.75 0.48
N GLU A 220 19.06 -1.30 1.16
CA GLU A 220 19.76 -0.06 0.80
C GLU A 220 20.23 -0.02 -0.66
N VAL A 221 20.57 -1.18 -1.23
CA VAL A 221 20.99 -1.28 -2.63
C VAL A 221 19.93 -0.81 -3.62
N ILE A 222 18.64 -0.94 -3.26
CA ILE A 222 17.52 -0.46 -4.08
C ILE A 222 17.47 1.05 -4.06
N VAL A 223 17.56 1.64 -2.87
CA VAL A 223 17.55 3.11 -2.68
C VAL A 223 18.80 3.75 -3.31
N LYS A 224 19.99 3.17 -3.09
CA LYS A 224 21.23 3.60 -3.73
C LYS A 224 21.20 3.47 -5.26
N GLY A 225 20.35 2.56 -5.78
CA GLY A 225 20.04 2.43 -7.20
C GLY A 225 19.14 3.54 -7.78
N GLY A 226 18.70 4.48 -6.92
CA GLY A 226 17.90 5.64 -7.33
C GLY A 226 16.40 5.49 -7.08
N ASP A 227 15.96 4.49 -6.31
CA ASP A 227 14.55 4.38 -5.90
C ASP A 227 14.16 5.56 -4.99
N PRO A 228 13.08 6.31 -5.27
CA PRO A 228 12.71 7.49 -4.49
C PRO A 228 11.96 7.17 -3.19
N TYR A 229 11.67 5.92 -2.90
CA TYR A 229 10.79 5.48 -1.82
C TYR A 229 11.16 6.11 -0.47
N GLN A 230 12.43 6.01 -0.05
CA GLN A 230 12.88 6.54 1.24
C GLN A 230 12.62 8.04 1.34
N ALA A 231 12.99 8.81 0.33
CA ALA A 231 12.79 10.26 0.31
C ALA A 231 11.30 10.62 0.38
N GLN A 232 10.43 9.86 -0.29
CA GLN A 232 8.99 10.08 -0.25
C GLN A 232 8.38 9.67 1.09
N VAL A 233 8.84 8.60 1.73
CA VAL A 233 8.44 8.21 3.10
C VAL A 233 8.77 9.32 4.09
N GLU A 234 10.00 9.82 4.03
CA GLU A 234 10.45 10.91 4.91
C GLU A 234 9.69 12.23 4.64
N ALA A 235 9.32 12.50 3.38
CA ALA A 235 8.48 13.65 3.02
C ALA A 235 7.07 13.51 3.60
N SER A 236 6.46 12.31 3.48
CA SER A 236 5.17 12.01 4.11
C SER A 236 5.20 12.22 5.62
N ALA A 237 6.22 11.67 6.29
CA ALA A 237 6.38 11.79 7.75
C ALA A 237 6.49 13.26 8.19
N ARG A 238 7.34 14.04 7.53
CA ARG A 238 7.49 15.49 7.81
C ARG A 238 6.18 16.25 7.60
N ALA A 239 5.47 15.96 6.52
CA ALA A 239 4.20 16.63 6.22
C ALA A 239 3.10 16.27 7.25
N ILE A 240 3.02 14.99 7.64
CA ILE A 240 2.07 14.56 8.67
C ILE A 240 2.43 15.19 10.02
N ALA A 241 3.72 15.17 10.44
CA ALA A 241 4.16 15.78 11.68
C ALA A 241 3.84 17.27 11.73
N ALA A 242 4.10 18.01 10.64
CA ALA A 242 3.73 19.42 10.54
C ALA A 242 2.20 19.64 10.63
N ALA A 243 1.41 18.75 10.04
CA ALA A 243 -0.06 18.84 10.10
C ALA A 243 -0.63 18.48 11.48
N LEU A 244 0.13 17.89 12.39
CA LEU A 244 -0.31 17.65 13.77
C LEU A 244 -0.41 18.93 14.59
N ASP A 245 0.35 19.95 14.23
CA ASP A 245 0.43 21.23 14.95
C ASP A 245 0.86 21.07 16.43
N GLU A 246 1.77 20.13 16.68
CA GLU A 246 2.40 19.88 17.98
C GLU A 246 3.94 20.01 17.82
N PRO A 247 4.50 21.24 17.95
CA PRO A 247 5.92 21.50 17.65
C PRO A 247 6.89 20.74 18.55
N ASP A 248 6.49 20.42 19.79
CA ASP A 248 7.31 19.71 20.75
C ASP A 248 7.13 18.18 20.71
N LEU A 249 6.34 17.66 19.77
CA LEU A 249 6.13 16.22 19.64
C LEU A 249 7.43 15.55 19.16
N ASP A 250 7.97 14.65 19.97
CA ASP A 250 9.07 13.77 19.54
C ASP A 250 8.55 12.78 18.50
N TRP A 251 9.09 12.82 17.28
CA TRP A 251 8.73 11.88 16.22
C TRP A 251 9.95 11.39 15.44
N ARG A 252 9.87 10.18 14.93
CA ARG A 252 10.93 9.54 14.14
C ARG A 252 10.36 8.70 13.01
N VAL A 253 11.14 8.55 11.94
CA VAL A 253 10.89 7.55 10.89
C VAL A 253 11.66 6.29 11.21
N CYS A 254 11.04 5.15 11.06
CA CYS A 254 11.67 3.85 11.22
C CYS A 254 11.15 2.87 10.16
N TYR A 255 11.86 1.73 10.01
CA TYR A 255 11.59 0.77 8.94
C TYR A 255 11.38 -0.62 9.52
N GLN A 256 10.27 -1.26 9.12
CA GLN A 256 9.86 -2.60 9.55
C GLN A 256 10.16 -3.67 8.50
N SER A 257 9.95 -4.95 8.86
CA SER A 257 9.86 -6.09 7.92
C SER A 257 11.17 -6.44 7.23
N ARG A 258 12.30 -6.50 7.97
CA ARG A 258 13.57 -6.99 7.43
C ARG A 258 13.46 -8.46 6.99
N ALA A 259 13.53 -8.71 5.68
CA ALA A 259 13.25 -10.00 5.10
C ALA A 259 14.49 -10.84 4.72
N THR A 260 15.68 -10.23 4.61
CA THR A 260 16.91 -10.87 4.13
C THR A 260 18.14 -10.39 4.90
N PRO A 261 19.28 -11.12 4.86
CA PRO A 261 20.51 -10.72 5.57
C PRO A 261 21.23 -9.48 5.04
N GLN A 262 20.86 -8.98 3.86
CA GLN A 262 21.48 -7.77 3.30
C GLN A 262 21.17 -6.52 4.15
N LYS A 263 21.90 -5.44 3.93
CA LYS A 263 21.67 -4.18 4.63
C LYS A 263 20.35 -3.52 4.17
N TRP A 264 19.50 -3.20 5.13
CA TRP A 264 18.20 -2.56 4.94
C TRP A 264 18.23 -1.11 5.44
N LEU A 265 17.20 -0.34 5.08
CA LEU A 265 17.00 1.01 5.62
C LEU A 265 16.95 0.99 7.15
N GLU A 266 17.51 2.01 7.76
CA GLU A 266 17.61 2.20 9.21
C GLU A 266 17.09 3.59 9.59
N PRO A 267 16.71 3.80 10.87
CA PRO A 267 16.68 2.81 11.95
C PRO A 267 15.56 1.77 11.77
N SER A 268 15.76 0.55 12.29
CA SER A 268 14.67 -0.43 12.31
C SER A 268 13.63 -0.06 13.37
N THR A 269 12.37 -0.46 13.14
CA THR A 269 11.29 -0.22 14.12
C THR A 269 11.60 -0.89 15.46
N GLU A 270 12.17 -2.10 15.44
CA GLU A 270 12.61 -2.79 16.67
C GLU A 270 13.66 -2.00 17.45
N ALA A 271 14.64 -1.39 16.76
CA ALA A 271 15.68 -0.58 17.41
C ALA A 271 15.09 0.67 18.06
N GLU A 272 14.11 1.32 17.43
CA GLU A 272 13.43 2.49 18.01
C GLU A 272 12.51 2.10 19.18
N ILE A 273 11.90 0.90 19.15
CA ILE A 273 11.14 0.36 20.28
C ILE A 273 12.08 0.09 21.49
N ALA A 274 13.23 -0.56 21.25
CA ALA A 274 14.21 -0.82 22.30
C ALA A 274 14.72 0.49 22.94
N ARG A 275 15.05 1.48 22.12
CA ARG A 275 15.48 2.81 22.57
C ARG A 275 14.40 3.49 23.39
N ALA A 276 13.13 3.43 22.99
CA ALA A 276 12.02 4.01 23.74
C ALA A 276 11.88 3.37 25.13
N GLY A 277 12.12 2.07 25.25
CA GLY A 277 12.17 1.38 26.55
C GLY A 277 13.30 1.89 27.44
N GLU A 278 14.51 2.02 26.89
CA GLU A 278 15.68 2.56 27.62
C GLU A 278 15.46 4.01 28.08
N GLU A 279 14.77 4.82 27.28
CA GLU A 279 14.47 6.22 27.58
C GLU A 279 13.19 6.41 28.42
N GLY A 280 12.41 5.35 28.68
CA GLY A 280 11.15 5.41 29.42
C GLY A 280 10.04 6.16 28.69
N VAL A 281 10.02 6.11 27.34
CA VAL A 281 9.11 6.84 26.46
C VAL A 281 8.02 5.91 25.95
N ALA A 282 6.75 6.31 26.04
CA ALA A 282 5.64 5.61 25.42
C ALA A 282 5.61 5.82 23.90
N LEU A 283 5.09 4.85 23.15
CA LEU A 283 5.08 4.88 21.70
C LEU A 283 3.68 4.93 21.11
N VAL A 284 3.50 5.80 20.14
CA VAL A 284 2.42 5.74 19.15
C VAL A 284 3.05 5.40 17.80
N VAL A 285 2.66 4.29 17.18
CA VAL A 285 3.23 3.80 15.91
C VAL A 285 2.23 3.98 14.78
N ALA A 286 2.59 4.79 13.80
CA ALA A 286 1.78 5.10 12.62
C ALA A 286 2.36 4.40 11.37
N PRO A 287 1.65 3.43 10.75
CA PRO A 287 2.04 2.90 9.45
C PRO A 287 1.79 3.98 8.38
N ILE A 288 2.81 4.36 7.61
CA ILE A 288 2.70 5.44 6.61
C ILE A 288 2.93 5.00 5.17
N ALA A 289 3.37 3.77 4.95
CA ALA A 289 3.54 3.20 3.60
C ALA A 289 2.38 2.29 3.19
N PHE A 290 1.40 2.10 4.07
CA PHE A 290 0.23 1.26 3.88
C PHE A 290 -1.03 2.07 4.15
N VAL A 291 -2.01 1.93 3.28
CA VAL A 291 -3.31 2.60 3.45
C VAL A 291 -4.45 1.61 3.75
N SER A 292 -4.11 0.34 3.95
CA SER A 292 -5.04 -0.72 4.36
C SER A 292 -4.34 -1.66 5.34
N ASP A 293 -5.07 -2.13 6.36
CA ASP A 293 -4.55 -3.10 7.31
C ASP A 293 -4.32 -4.47 6.65
N HIS A 294 -3.24 -5.13 7.02
CA HIS A 294 -2.82 -6.44 6.53
C HIS A 294 -1.86 -7.12 7.53
N SER A 295 -1.17 -8.18 7.14
CA SER A 295 -0.29 -8.93 8.06
C SER A 295 0.80 -8.07 8.71
N GLU A 296 1.34 -7.09 8.00
CA GLU A 296 2.42 -6.24 8.51
C GLU A 296 1.91 -5.15 9.48
N THR A 297 0.61 -4.89 9.54
CA THR A 297 0.00 -4.03 10.55
C THR A 297 -0.63 -4.84 11.68
N LEU A 298 -1.43 -5.86 11.36
CA LEU A 298 -2.22 -6.61 12.35
C LEU A 298 -1.41 -7.69 13.09
N VAL A 299 -0.33 -8.19 12.50
CA VAL A 299 0.53 -9.17 13.17
C VAL A 299 1.83 -8.51 13.60
N GLU A 300 2.59 -7.95 12.68
CA GLU A 300 3.91 -7.40 12.98
C GLU A 300 3.82 -6.18 13.95
N LEU A 301 2.96 -5.17 13.65
CA LEU A 301 2.83 -4.01 14.53
C LEU A 301 1.97 -4.30 15.78
N ASP A 302 0.83 -4.99 15.65
CA ASP A 302 -0.09 -5.15 16.79
C ASP A 302 0.32 -6.26 17.75
N ILE A 303 1.02 -7.30 17.27
CA ILE A 303 1.38 -8.46 18.10
C ILE A 303 2.89 -8.51 18.33
N GLU A 304 3.69 -8.68 17.26
CA GLU A 304 5.12 -8.93 17.39
C GLU A 304 5.83 -7.73 18.02
N TYR A 305 5.60 -6.51 17.54
CA TYR A 305 6.23 -5.32 18.08
C TYR A 305 5.66 -4.85 19.42
N ALA A 306 4.39 -5.16 19.71
CA ALA A 306 3.85 -4.96 21.07
C ALA A 306 4.55 -5.87 22.09
N GLU A 307 4.88 -7.12 21.72
CA GLU A 307 5.69 -8.00 22.57
C GLU A 307 7.12 -7.49 22.75
N VAL A 308 7.74 -6.98 21.68
CA VAL A 308 9.07 -6.34 21.74
C VAL A 308 9.01 -5.14 22.69
N ALA A 309 8.01 -4.27 22.58
CA ALA A 309 7.83 -3.11 23.45
C ALA A 309 7.68 -3.52 24.92
N LYS A 310 6.89 -4.53 25.19
CA LYS A 310 6.72 -5.10 26.54
C LYS A 310 8.04 -5.64 27.10
N LYS A 311 8.80 -6.37 26.28
CA LYS A 311 10.12 -6.93 26.66
C LYS A 311 11.13 -5.85 27.03
N HIS A 312 11.09 -4.71 26.32
CA HIS A 312 11.98 -3.57 26.58
C HIS A 312 11.44 -2.59 27.63
N GLY A 313 10.30 -2.87 28.26
CA GLY A 313 9.75 -2.04 29.33
C GLY A 313 9.19 -0.70 28.83
N VAL A 314 8.75 -0.61 27.58
CA VAL A 314 8.11 0.60 27.03
C VAL A 314 6.84 0.90 27.82
N PRO A 315 6.65 2.13 28.37
CA PRO A 315 5.54 2.45 29.28
C PRO A 315 4.14 2.30 28.65
N GLY A 316 4.05 2.39 27.34
CA GLY A 316 2.82 2.18 26.58
C GLY A 316 3.11 2.06 25.08
N TYR A 317 2.40 1.15 24.42
CA TYR A 317 2.53 0.93 22.98
C TYR A 317 1.14 1.01 22.32
N PHE A 318 0.98 1.89 21.34
CA PHE A 318 -0.29 2.18 20.69
C PHE A 318 -0.08 2.25 19.20
N ARG A 319 -0.91 1.55 18.39
CA ARG A 319 -0.86 1.64 16.94
C ARG A 319 -1.95 2.56 16.39
N VAL A 320 -1.59 3.40 15.42
CA VAL A 320 -2.53 4.16 14.60
C VAL A 320 -3.12 3.20 13.54
N PRO A 321 -4.45 3.07 13.41
CA PRO A 321 -5.03 2.25 12.34
C PRO A 321 -4.60 2.78 10.97
N ALA A 322 -4.46 1.88 9.97
CA ALA A 322 -4.32 2.30 8.60
C ALA A 322 -5.60 3.05 8.15
N GLN A 323 -5.51 3.79 7.05
CA GLN A 323 -6.62 4.62 6.60
C GLN A 323 -7.88 3.81 6.23
N ASN A 324 -7.69 2.60 5.68
CA ASN A 324 -8.78 1.74 5.26
C ASN A 324 -9.84 2.53 4.46
N ASP A 325 -11.10 2.45 4.83
CA ASP A 325 -12.22 3.19 4.25
C ASP A 325 -12.62 4.44 5.07
N ASP A 326 -11.66 5.05 5.80
CA ASP A 326 -11.91 6.31 6.53
C ASP A 326 -12.48 7.37 5.59
N PRO A 327 -13.60 8.04 5.96
CA PRO A 327 -14.29 8.98 5.06
C PRO A 327 -13.42 10.15 4.58
N GLY A 328 -12.48 10.61 5.42
CA GLY A 328 -11.54 11.67 5.06
C GLY A 328 -10.52 11.18 4.03
N PHE A 329 -10.02 9.95 4.20
CA PHE A 329 -9.13 9.32 3.24
C PHE A 329 -9.82 9.04 1.89
N ILE A 330 -11.06 8.54 1.90
CA ILE A 330 -11.83 8.31 0.67
C ILE A 330 -12.11 9.63 -0.05
N ALA A 331 -12.37 10.72 0.67
CA ALA A 331 -12.51 12.05 0.07
C ALA A 331 -11.20 12.51 -0.60
N ALA A 332 -10.05 12.26 0.04
CA ALA A 332 -8.74 12.55 -0.53
C ALA A 332 -8.48 11.73 -1.81
N LEU A 333 -8.76 10.42 -1.79
CA LEU A 333 -8.62 9.57 -2.99
C LEU A 333 -9.52 10.04 -4.14
N ALA A 334 -10.74 10.47 -3.85
CA ALA A 334 -11.65 11.00 -4.86
C ALA A 334 -11.11 12.31 -5.49
N ALA A 335 -10.62 13.24 -4.66
CA ALA A 335 -9.99 14.47 -5.12
C ALA A 335 -8.74 14.20 -5.98
N LEU A 336 -7.88 13.27 -5.54
CA LEU A 336 -6.72 12.79 -6.32
C LEU A 336 -7.12 12.23 -7.68
N ALA A 337 -8.14 11.36 -7.70
CA ALA A 337 -8.64 10.75 -8.93
C ALA A 337 -9.20 11.80 -9.89
N GLN A 338 -10.02 12.74 -9.40
CA GLN A 338 -10.57 13.84 -10.19
C GLN A 338 -9.47 14.73 -10.76
N ALA A 339 -8.50 15.12 -9.92
CA ALA A 339 -7.36 15.95 -10.34
C ALA A 339 -6.49 15.23 -11.40
N ALA A 340 -6.25 13.93 -11.25
CA ALA A 340 -5.49 13.15 -12.23
C ALA A 340 -6.24 13.04 -13.56
N LEU A 341 -7.54 12.74 -13.54
CA LEU A 341 -8.39 12.66 -14.74
C LEU A 341 -8.49 14.01 -15.47
N ALA A 342 -8.54 15.12 -14.75
CA ALA A 342 -8.58 16.45 -15.33
C ALA A 342 -7.30 16.83 -16.08
N ARG A 343 -6.16 16.17 -15.78
CA ARG A 343 -4.88 16.38 -16.50
C ARG A 343 -4.84 15.68 -17.84
N GLY A 344 -5.74 14.74 -18.09
CA GLY A 344 -5.76 13.94 -19.31
C GLY A 344 -4.80 12.74 -19.28
N PRO A 345 -4.66 12.07 -20.45
CA PRO A 345 -3.85 10.84 -20.55
C PRO A 345 -2.35 11.11 -20.34
N GLY A 346 -1.69 10.15 -19.74
CA GLY A 346 -0.26 10.19 -19.46
C GLY A 346 0.11 9.90 -18.02
N LEU A 347 1.38 10.12 -17.69
CA LEU A 347 1.93 9.95 -16.35
C LEU A 347 1.82 11.26 -15.56
N CYS A 348 1.31 11.19 -14.33
CA CYS A 348 1.27 12.32 -13.42
C CYS A 348 1.61 11.90 -11.99
N SER A 349 2.06 12.85 -11.17
CA SER A 349 2.02 12.80 -9.71
C SER A 349 0.77 13.55 -9.20
N HIS A 350 0.55 13.60 -7.89
CA HIS A 350 -0.53 14.45 -7.33
C HIS A 350 -0.35 15.94 -7.67
N GLN A 351 0.87 16.44 -7.89
CA GLN A 351 1.15 17.79 -8.36
C GLN A 351 1.24 17.92 -9.90
N GLY A 352 1.08 16.81 -10.63
CA GLY A 352 1.16 16.75 -12.08
C GLY A 352 2.50 16.24 -12.59
N GLY A 353 3.60 16.94 -12.29
CA GLY A 353 4.95 16.64 -12.77
C GLY A 353 5.80 15.79 -11.83
N ARG A 354 7.12 15.79 -12.08
CA ARG A 354 8.11 15.10 -11.26
C ARG A 354 8.26 15.77 -9.89
N LEU A 355 8.13 15.00 -8.82
CA LEU A 355 8.37 15.45 -7.44
C LEU A 355 9.77 15.07 -6.95
N CYS A 356 10.33 13.99 -7.49
CA CYS A 356 11.59 13.44 -7.04
C CYS A 356 12.79 14.25 -7.57
N ALA A 357 13.83 14.42 -6.76
CA ALA A 357 15.08 15.02 -7.18
C ALA A 357 15.71 14.24 -8.37
N ALA A 358 16.53 14.90 -9.18
CA ALA A 358 17.09 14.35 -10.43
C ALA A 358 17.88 13.04 -10.21
N HIS A 359 18.58 12.90 -9.08
CA HIS A 359 19.36 11.70 -8.76
C HIS A 359 18.52 10.43 -8.52
N HIS A 360 17.21 10.55 -8.29
CA HIS A 360 16.32 9.39 -8.18
C HIS A 360 15.98 8.84 -9.59
N ARG A 361 16.91 8.08 -10.17
CA ARG A 361 16.77 7.51 -11.52
C ARG A 361 15.64 6.49 -11.63
N GLY A 362 15.21 5.90 -10.52
CA GLY A 362 14.05 5.00 -10.44
C GLY A 362 12.70 5.72 -10.54
N CYS A 363 12.66 7.05 -10.47
CA CYS A 363 11.44 7.82 -10.65
C CYS A 363 10.86 7.60 -12.06
N PRO A 364 9.53 7.35 -12.20
CA PRO A 364 8.93 7.06 -13.52
C PRO A 364 8.95 8.26 -14.47
N PHE A 365 9.21 9.47 -13.97
CA PHE A 365 9.50 10.66 -14.75
C PHE A 365 11.00 10.76 -15.11
N GLY A 366 11.80 9.69 -14.94
CA GLY A 366 13.22 9.69 -15.27
C GLY A 366 13.49 10.29 -16.66
N ASP A 367 14.73 10.69 -16.92
CA ASP A 367 15.13 11.39 -18.14
C ASP A 367 14.51 10.73 -19.40
N ARG A 368 13.35 11.24 -19.82
CA ARG A 368 12.92 11.15 -21.19
C ARG A 368 13.68 12.24 -21.93
N SER A 369 14.98 11.96 -22.12
CA SER A 369 15.77 12.69 -23.11
C SER A 369 15.32 12.30 -24.49
#